data_14dea24e1632ac9f4b7c62e29b65f8a6
#
_entry.id   14dea24e1632ac9f4b7c62e29b65f8a6
#
_cell.length_a   1.000
_cell.length_b   1.000
_cell.length_c   1.000
_cell.angle_alpha   90.00
_cell.angle_beta   90.00
_cell.angle_gamma   90.00
#
_symmetry.space_group_name_H-M   'P 1'
#
loop_
_entity.id
_entity.type
_entity.pdbx_description
1 polymer ?
#
loop_
_entity_poly.entity_id
_entity_poly.type
_entity_poly.pdbx_seq_one_letter_code
_entity_poly.pdbx_strand_id
1 'polypeptide(L)'
;MSETAADSGFPPWLEDPWRRLVERARAGRLPSGLLVTGASGVGKAALTDRLLRALLCQRASGTEPPCGECNACRSLGGGVHPEVLLLQPEEPGKEIVVDAVREANEFLSLSGSGDLRALVIRPADALNINAANALLKTLEEPPAGAVLILESSRPARLPATIRSRCQIVDIPNPPVPALQAWLGAFAPDASAVAEATAASLGRPLAAREILTDPEHMEAWQRDREILSGLLDAQAVLPAAVAMQRSLPETLLPRLQALLVSAQRLALTGETDAFGSQFPADRMARFVRRHGPRGLARLAARAIGWQRQAGTPLNPQLRMEDIALAFIGARSG
;
A
#
# COMPACT_ATOMS: atom_id res chain seq x y z
N MET A 1 -2.76 4.90 -33.95
CA MET A 1 -3.20 5.52 -32.68
C MET A 1 -2.09 5.25 -31.68
N SER A 2 -1.20 6.21 -31.47
CA SER A 2 -0.04 6.03 -30.58
C SER A 2 -0.49 6.09 -29.14
N GLU A 3 -0.46 4.96 -28.42
CA GLU A 3 -0.43 4.95 -26.96
C GLU A 3 0.78 5.76 -26.51
N THR A 4 0.53 6.91 -25.90
CA THR A 4 1.60 7.74 -25.34
C THR A 4 2.26 6.96 -24.21
N ALA A 5 3.60 6.97 -24.15
CA ALA A 5 4.43 6.24 -23.18
C ALA A 5 4.08 6.49 -21.69
N ALA A 6 3.21 7.47 -21.39
CA ALA A 6 2.66 7.74 -20.07
C ALA A 6 1.53 6.78 -19.66
N ASP A 7 0.95 6.01 -20.56
CA ASP A 7 -0.24 5.17 -20.32
C ASP A 7 0.07 3.65 -20.24
N SER A 8 1.26 3.24 -20.71
CA SER A 8 1.66 1.82 -20.77
C SER A 8 1.82 1.13 -19.40
N GLY A 9 1.68 1.85 -18.30
CA GLY A 9 1.82 1.33 -16.95
C GLY A 9 0.62 1.55 -16.03
N PHE A 10 -0.48 2.14 -16.52
CA PHE A 10 -1.66 2.36 -15.68
C PHE A 10 -2.41 1.05 -15.46
N PRO A 11 -2.68 0.68 -14.19
CA PRO A 11 -3.32 -0.58 -13.87
C PRO A 11 -4.74 -0.67 -14.45
N PRO A 12 -5.10 -1.76 -15.20
CA PRO A 12 -6.40 -1.86 -15.87
C PRO A 12 -7.61 -1.77 -14.94
N TRP A 13 -7.48 -2.26 -13.70
CA TRP A 13 -8.58 -2.18 -12.70
C TRP A 13 -8.86 -0.77 -12.18
N LEU A 14 -7.99 0.20 -12.48
CA LEU A 14 -8.19 1.60 -12.14
C LEU A 14 -8.91 2.40 -13.25
N GLU A 15 -9.03 1.83 -14.45
CA GLU A 15 -9.59 2.53 -15.61
C GLU A 15 -11.05 2.94 -15.39
N ASP A 16 -11.90 2.03 -14.89
CA ASP A 16 -13.30 2.33 -14.62
C ASP A 16 -13.49 3.35 -13.47
N PRO A 17 -12.82 3.22 -12.32
CA PRO A 17 -12.85 4.26 -11.29
C PRO A 17 -12.38 5.62 -11.81
N TRP A 18 -11.30 5.67 -12.58
CA TRP A 18 -10.78 6.89 -13.16
C TRP A 18 -11.78 7.53 -14.12
N ARG A 19 -12.34 6.77 -15.07
CA ARG A 19 -13.32 7.26 -16.05
C ARG A 19 -14.53 7.87 -15.37
N ARG A 20 -15.10 7.19 -14.38
CA ARG A 20 -16.24 7.71 -13.60
C ARG A 20 -15.95 9.05 -12.92
N LEU A 21 -14.73 9.20 -12.36
CA LEU A 21 -14.32 10.45 -11.70
C LEU A 21 -14.16 11.58 -12.72
N VAL A 22 -13.53 11.33 -13.88
CA VAL A 22 -13.35 12.32 -14.95
C VAL A 22 -14.70 12.73 -15.54
N GLU A 23 -15.61 11.79 -15.80
CA GLU A 23 -16.96 12.09 -16.29
C GLU A 23 -17.73 13.00 -15.32
N ARG A 24 -17.64 12.72 -14.01
CA ARG A 24 -18.24 13.58 -12.98
C ARG A 24 -17.61 14.97 -12.96
N ALA A 25 -16.30 15.05 -13.08
CA ALA A 25 -15.59 16.33 -13.13
C ALA A 25 -16.05 17.17 -14.32
N ARG A 26 -16.09 16.57 -15.51
CA ARG A 26 -16.55 17.24 -16.74
C ARG A 26 -18.01 17.69 -16.68
N ALA A 27 -18.83 16.96 -15.92
CA ALA A 27 -20.23 17.35 -15.69
C ALA A 27 -20.40 18.40 -14.56
N GLY A 28 -19.31 18.95 -14.00
CA GLY A 28 -19.34 19.87 -12.85
C GLY A 28 -19.89 19.23 -11.57
N ARG A 29 -19.80 17.90 -11.42
CA ARG A 29 -20.36 17.13 -10.32
C ARG A 29 -19.30 16.34 -9.54
N LEU A 30 -18.03 16.70 -9.71
CA LEU A 30 -16.97 16.08 -8.88
C LEU A 30 -17.16 16.55 -7.42
N PRO A 31 -17.26 15.63 -6.46
CA PRO A 31 -17.31 16.01 -5.06
C PRO A 31 -16.04 16.73 -4.64
N SER A 32 -16.17 17.74 -3.80
CA SER A 32 -15.03 18.47 -3.23
C SER A 32 -14.21 17.62 -2.25
N GLY A 33 -14.83 16.62 -1.62
CA GLY A 33 -14.15 15.67 -0.74
C GLY A 33 -14.22 14.25 -1.30
N LEU A 34 -13.07 13.65 -1.65
CA LEU A 34 -12.92 12.27 -2.09
C LEU A 34 -12.13 11.47 -1.05
N LEU A 35 -12.59 10.26 -0.71
CA LEU A 35 -11.86 9.30 0.10
C LEU A 35 -11.55 8.06 -0.75
N VAL A 36 -10.33 7.97 -1.28
CA VAL A 36 -9.86 6.85 -2.08
C VAL A 36 -9.38 5.76 -1.14
N THR A 37 -10.10 4.63 -1.10
CA THR A 37 -9.82 3.50 -0.23
C THR A 37 -9.34 2.29 -1.01
N GLY A 38 -8.68 1.38 -0.33
CA GLY A 38 -8.18 0.12 -0.92
C GLY A 38 -6.89 -0.34 -0.25
N ALA A 39 -6.49 -1.58 -0.49
CA ALA A 39 -5.27 -2.14 0.08
C ALA A 39 -4.01 -1.32 -0.28
N SER A 40 -2.97 -1.43 0.55
CA SER A 40 -1.68 -0.82 0.20
C SER A 40 -1.15 -1.43 -1.10
N GLY A 41 -0.65 -0.58 -2.02
CA GLY A 41 -0.09 -1.03 -3.30
C GLY A 41 -1.14 -1.40 -4.37
N VAL A 42 -2.44 -1.12 -4.16
CA VAL A 42 -3.49 -1.37 -5.17
C VAL A 42 -3.54 -0.30 -6.27
N GLY A 43 -2.88 0.85 -6.07
CA GLY A 43 -2.80 1.93 -7.07
C GLY A 43 -3.61 3.18 -6.72
N LYS A 44 -3.94 3.43 -5.44
CA LYS A 44 -4.64 4.67 -5.02
C LYS A 44 -3.95 5.92 -5.55
N ALA A 45 -2.64 6.02 -5.33
CA ALA A 45 -1.83 7.14 -5.81
C ALA A 45 -1.87 7.27 -7.34
N ALA A 46 -1.76 6.17 -8.07
CA ALA A 46 -1.82 6.19 -9.53
C ALA A 46 -3.18 6.72 -10.04
N LEU A 47 -4.28 6.33 -9.38
CA LEU A 47 -5.61 6.85 -9.68
C LEU A 47 -5.69 8.37 -9.42
N THR A 48 -5.25 8.81 -8.24
CA THR A 48 -5.26 10.22 -7.85
C THR A 48 -4.42 11.06 -8.78
N ASP A 49 -3.18 10.64 -9.05
CA ASP A 49 -2.24 11.39 -9.89
C ASP A 49 -2.74 11.51 -11.35
N ARG A 50 -3.34 10.42 -11.89
CA ARG A 50 -3.95 10.46 -13.22
C ARG A 50 -5.21 11.34 -13.25
N LEU A 51 -6.02 11.31 -12.19
CA LEU A 51 -7.19 12.20 -12.04
C LEU A 51 -6.75 13.66 -12.05
N LEU A 52 -5.78 14.03 -11.23
CA LEU A 52 -5.26 15.40 -11.17
C LEU A 52 -4.70 15.87 -12.51
N ARG A 53 -3.96 14.99 -13.21
CA ARG A 53 -3.49 15.30 -14.57
C ARG A 53 -4.64 15.52 -15.55
N ALA A 54 -5.72 14.75 -15.47
CA ALA A 54 -6.89 14.94 -16.32
C ALA A 54 -7.64 16.24 -16.02
N LEU A 55 -7.73 16.63 -14.74
CA LEU A 55 -8.39 17.86 -14.29
C LEU A 55 -7.61 19.12 -14.68
N LEU A 56 -6.29 19.08 -14.64
CA LEU A 56 -5.40 20.23 -14.88
C LEU A 56 -4.80 20.24 -16.29
N CYS A 57 -5.00 19.20 -17.09
CA CYS A 57 -4.46 19.11 -18.45
C CYS A 57 -5.08 20.17 -19.35
N GLN A 58 -4.21 20.97 -19.99
CA GLN A 58 -4.61 22.05 -20.89
C GLN A 58 -5.11 21.57 -22.28
N ARG A 59 -4.87 20.29 -22.62
CA ARG A 59 -5.18 19.70 -23.94
C ARG A 59 -6.20 18.57 -23.89
N ALA A 60 -6.45 17.96 -22.70
CA ALA A 60 -7.41 16.86 -22.61
C ALA A 60 -8.84 17.36 -22.77
N SER A 61 -9.61 16.67 -23.60
CA SER A 61 -11.05 16.88 -23.78
C SER A 61 -11.80 15.57 -23.44
N GLY A 62 -12.98 15.71 -22.84
CA GLY A 62 -13.80 14.55 -22.50
C GLY A 62 -13.12 13.58 -21.55
N THR A 63 -13.22 12.27 -21.83
CA THR A 63 -12.60 11.17 -21.05
C THR A 63 -11.27 10.72 -21.66
N GLU A 64 -10.61 11.57 -22.45
CA GLU A 64 -9.29 11.26 -22.98
C GLU A 64 -8.23 11.26 -21.87
N PRO A 65 -7.20 10.42 -22.00
CA PRO A 65 -6.06 10.45 -21.09
C PRO A 65 -5.38 11.82 -21.07
N PRO A 66 -4.77 12.24 -19.96
CA PRO A 66 -3.98 13.47 -19.93
C PRO A 66 -2.84 13.41 -20.95
N CYS A 67 -2.56 14.52 -21.64
CA CYS A 67 -1.63 14.54 -22.77
C CYS A 67 -0.16 14.24 -22.42
N GLY A 68 0.23 14.31 -21.14
CA GLY A 68 1.60 14.07 -20.67
C GLY A 68 2.62 15.19 -21.00
N GLU A 69 2.32 16.09 -21.95
CA GLU A 69 3.30 17.02 -22.54
C GLU A 69 3.09 18.49 -22.19
N CYS A 70 1.87 18.92 -21.82
CA CYS A 70 1.61 20.31 -21.45
C CYS A 70 2.30 20.68 -20.12
N ASN A 71 2.40 21.96 -19.83
CA ASN A 71 3.08 22.44 -18.62
C ASN A 71 2.49 21.81 -17.34
N ALA A 72 1.16 21.75 -17.23
CA ALA A 72 0.50 21.13 -16.08
C ALA A 72 0.86 19.64 -15.95
N CYS A 73 0.81 18.87 -17.05
CA CYS A 73 1.17 17.45 -17.01
C CYS A 73 2.64 17.22 -16.63
N ARG A 74 3.56 18.05 -17.14
CA ARG A 74 4.99 17.97 -16.80
C ARG A 74 5.26 18.34 -15.36
N SER A 75 4.65 19.42 -14.85
CA SER A 75 4.78 19.84 -13.45
C SER A 75 4.26 18.79 -12.48
N LEU A 76 3.10 18.19 -12.77
CA LEU A 76 2.57 17.08 -11.99
C LEU A 76 3.46 15.82 -12.07
N GLY A 77 4.05 15.56 -13.23
CA GLY A 77 5.02 14.48 -13.41
C GLY A 77 6.30 14.67 -12.59
N GLY A 78 6.72 15.91 -12.39
CA GLY A 78 7.83 16.29 -11.51
C GLY A 78 7.46 16.41 -10.03
N GLY A 79 6.22 16.12 -9.65
CA GLY A 79 5.74 16.18 -8.26
C GLY A 79 5.48 17.60 -7.72
N VAL A 80 5.60 18.64 -8.55
CA VAL A 80 5.42 20.02 -8.14
C VAL A 80 4.47 20.75 -9.09
N HIS A 81 3.29 21.12 -8.60
CA HIS A 81 2.33 21.93 -9.37
C HIS A 81 1.76 23.01 -8.45
N PRO A 82 1.67 24.30 -8.90
CA PRO A 82 1.26 25.41 -8.02
C PRO A 82 -0.17 25.26 -7.48
N GLU A 83 -1.04 24.55 -8.17
CA GLU A 83 -2.43 24.34 -7.76
C GLU A 83 -2.65 22.95 -7.08
N VAL A 84 -1.58 22.23 -6.73
CA VAL A 84 -1.67 20.91 -6.06
C VAL A 84 -0.73 20.89 -4.86
N LEU A 85 -1.27 20.64 -3.69
CA LEU A 85 -0.52 20.39 -2.46
C LEU A 85 -0.64 18.93 -2.08
N LEU A 86 0.51 18.25 -1.94
CA LEU A 86 0.59 16.89 -1.40
C LEU A 86 1.02 16.96 0.07
N LEU A 87 0.12 16.55 0.95
CA LEU A 87 0.37 16.47 2.39
C LEU A 87 0.70 15.03 2.77
N GLN A 88 1.92 14.83 3.28
CA GLN A 88 2.45 13.54 3.73
C GLN A 88 3.09 13.69 5.11
N PRO A 89 3.25 12.58 5.88
CA PRO A 89 4.12 12.60 7.05
C PRO A 89 5.55 13.02 6.67
N GLU A 90 6.23 13.76 7.54
CA GLU A 90 7.63 14.17 7.35
C GLU A 90 8.57 12.96 7.20
N GLU A 91 8.27 11.88 7.91
CA GLU A 91 8.99 10.61 7.84
C GLU A 91 7.99 9.44 7.79
N PRO A 92 8.33 8.33 7.13
CA PRO A 92 7.50 7.13 7.14
C PRO A 92 7.13 6.68 8.56
N GLY A 93 5.84 6.49 8.81
CA GLY A 93 5.33 6.04 10.10
C GLY A 93 5.04 7.15 11.12
N LYS A 94 5.43 8.39 10.88
CA LYS A 94 5.00 9.54 11.68
C LYS A 94 3.55 9.95 11.39
N GLU A 95 2.99 10.73 12.31
CA GLU A 95 1.67 11.32 12.15
C GLU A 95 1.73 12.65 11.39
N ILE A 96 0.66 12.95 10.66
CA ILE A 96 0.40 14.28 10.12
C ILE A 96 -0.21 15.12 11.23
N VAL A 97 0.47 16.20 11.60
CA VAL A 97 0.09 17.07 12.71
C VAL A 97 -0.87 18.18 12.26
N VAL A 98 -1.53 18.82 13.22
CA VAL A 98 -2.56 19.84 12.98
C VAL A 98 -2.04 21.07 12.22
N ASP A 99 -0.81 21.48 12.46
CA ASP A 99 -0.26 22.70 11.84
C ASP A 99 -0.05 22.49 10.33
N ALA A 100 0.41 21.31 9.90
CA ALA A 100 0.50 20.97 8.48
C ALA A 100 -0.88 21.01 7.77
N VAL A 101 -1.95 20.62 8.48
CA VAL A 101 -3.33 20.70 7.94
C VAL A 101 -3.81 22.16 7.90
N ARG A 102 -3.43 23.01 8.85
CA ARG A 102 -3.78 24.46 8.83
C ARG A 102 -3.13 25.14 7.63
N GLU A 103 -1.85 24.90 7.38
CA GLU A 103 -1.14 25.41 6.20
C GLU A 103 -1.81 24.91 4.88
N ALA A 104 -2.24 23.65 4.85
CA ALA A 104 -2.95 23.09 3.70
C ALA A 104 -4.33 23.75 3.49
N ASN A 105 -5.05 24.09 4.56
CA ASN A 105 -6.32 24.82 4.46
C ASN A 105 -6.11 26.28 3.98
N GLU A 106 -5.04 26.92 4.41
CA GLU A 106 -4.65 28.26 3.92
C GLU A 106 -4.33 28.20 2.42
N PHE A 107 -3.56 27.19 1.98
CA PHE A 107 -3.29 26.96 0.56
C PHE A 107 -4.58 26.86 -0.27
N LEU A 108 -5.58 26.10 0.19
CA LEU A 108 -6.87 25.99 -0.50
C LEU A 108 -7.65 27.30 -0.57
N SER A 109 -7.45 28.19 0.40
CA SER A 109 -8.16 29.47 0.51
C SER A 109 -7.51 30.60 -0.29
N LEU A 110 -6.27 30.44 -0.73
CA LEU A 110 -5.58 31.46 -1.53
C LEU A 110 -6.25 31.61 -2.90
N SER A 111 -6.31 32.82 -3.43
CA SER A 111 -6.74 33.05 -4.81
C SER A 111 -5.69 32.50 -5.78
N GLY A 112 -6.08 31.51 -6.61
CA GLY A 112 -5.20 30.88 -7.58
C GLY A 112 -5.27 31.52 -8.96
N SER A 113 -4.35 31.13 -9.85
CA SER A 113 -4.39 31.47 -11.27
C SER A 113 -5.33 30.57 -12.07
N GLY A 114 -5.84 29.50 -11.46
CA GLY A 114 -6.70 28.49 -12.08
C GLY A 114 -8.03 28.29 -11.33
N ASP A 115 -8.96 27.61 -11.99
CA ASP A 115 -10.29 27.33 -11.47
C ASP A 115 -10.33 26.16 -10.48
N LEU A 116 -9.19 25.45 -10.28
CA LEU A 116 -9.10 24.24 -9.44
C LEU A 116 -7.87 24.29 -8.56
N ARG A 117 -8.06 23.97 -7.26
CA ARG A 117 -7.00 23.65 -6.30
C ARG A 117 -7.22 22.30 -5.68
N ALA A 118 -6.18 21.52 -5.58
CA ALA A 118 -6.25 20.18 -5.02
C ALA A 118 -5.34 20.02 -3.80
N LEU A 119 -5.89 19.47 -2.73
CA LEU A 119 -5.15 18.97 -1.57
C LEU A 119 -5.21 17.45 -1.60
N VAL A 120 -4.07 16.79 -1.68
CA VAL A 120 -3.94 15.34 -1.56
C VAL A 120 -3.34 15.00 -0.21
N ILE A 121 -3.97 14.14 0.56
CA ILE A 121 -3.45 13.64 1.85
C ILE A 121 -3.13 12.16 1.71
N ARG A 122 -1.84 11.80 1.78
CA ARG A 122 -1.32 10.46 1.48
C ARG A 122 -0.25 10.01 2.50
N PRO A 123 -0.50 9.03 3.40
CA PRO A 123 -1.77 8.40 3.65
C PRO A 123 -2.62 9.21 4.65
N ALA A 124 -3.93 9.26 4.44
CA ALA A 124 -4.84 9.99 5.33
C ALA A 124 -4.97 9.31 6.72
N ASP A 125 -4.74 8.00 6.81
CA ASP A 125 -4.69 7.27 8.09
C ASP A 125 -3.49 7.65 8.98
N ALA A 126 -2.61 8.52 8.52
CA ALA A 126 -1.55 9.14 9.33
C ALA A 126 -1.98 10.44 10.02
N LEU A 127 -3.16 10.98 9.70
CA LEU A 127 -3.70 12.14 10.41
C LEU A 127 -3.93 11.81 11.89
N ASN A 128 -3.36 12.62 12.80
CA ASN A 128 -3.79 12.54 14.19
C ASN A 128 -5.20 13.14 14.38
N ILE A 129 -5.78 12.94 15.53
CA ILE A 129 -7.17 13.36 15.80
C ILE A 129 -7.39 14.87 15.63
N ASN A 130 -6.41 15.68 16.02
CA ASN A 130 -6.48 17.13 15.92
C ASN A 130 -6.37 17.60 14.46
N ALA A 131 -5.47 16.98 13.68
CA ALA A 131 -5.34 17.21 12.25
C ALA A 131 -6.61 16.83 11.48
N ALA A 132 -7.18 15.66 11.80
CA ALA A 132 -8.45 15.23 11.22
C ALA A 132 -9.60 16.20 11.53
N ASN A 133 -9.68 16.69 12.78
CA ASN A 133 -10.70 17.67 13.16
C ASN A 133 -10.51 19.02 12.45
N ALA A 134 -9.27 19.46 12.20
CA ALA A 134 -8.97 20.69 11.47
C ALA A 134 -9.41 20.68 10.00
N LEU A 135 -9.57 19.47 9.39
CA LEU A 135 -10.11 19.31 8.03
C LEU A 135 -11.64 19.42 7.95
N LEU A 136 -12.36 19.21 9.05
CA LEU A 136 -13.82 19.08 9.00
C LEU A 136 -14.49 20.31 8.43
N LYS A 137 -14.07 21.51 8.82
CA LYS A 137 -14.63 22.77 8.31
C LYS A 137 -14.44 22.87 6.79
N THR A 138 -13.27 22.57 6.29
CA THR A 138 -12.97 22.63 4.85
C THR A 138 -13.72 21.56 4.04
N LEU A 139 -13.98 20.39 4.64
CA LEU A 139 -14.82 19.36 4.01
C LEU A 139 -16.30 19.72 4.01
N GLU A 140 -16.79 20.47 5.00
CA GLU A 140 -18.18 20.96 5.07
C GLU A 140 -18.42 22.14 4.13
N GLU A 141 -17.49 23.10 4.12
CA GLU A 141 -17.59 24.34 3.36
C GLU A 141 -16.30 24.54 2.52
N PRO A 142 -16.10 23.72 1.49
CA PRO A 142 -14.89 23.81 0.66
C PRO A 142 -14.85 25.13 -0.10
N PRO A 143 -13.68 25.79 -0.20
CA PRO A 143 -13.50 26.94 -1.08
C PRO A 143 -13.90 26.60 -2.53
N ALA A 144 -14.35 27.61 -3.28
CA ALA A 144 -14.72 27.43 -4.69
C ALA A 144 -13.53 26.84 -5.48
N GLY A 145 -13.78 25.79 -6.25
CA GLY A 145 -12.74 25.08 -7.02
C GLY A 145 -11.83 24.17 -6.20
N ALA A 146 -12.02 24.07 -4.87
CA ALA A 146 -11.21 23.18 -4.06
C ALA A 146 -11.64 21.72 -4.18
N VAL A 147 -10.66 20.81 -4.31
CA VAL A 147 -10.84 19.35 -4.27
C VAL A 147 -9.89 18.75 -3.24
N LEU A 148 -10.43 18.04 -2.27
CA LEU A 148 -9.68 17.33 -1.24
C LEU A 148 -9.71 15.83 -1.55
N ILE A 149 -8.55 15.21 -1.70
CA ILE A 149 -8.40 13.76 -1.98
C ILE A 149 -7.65 13.12 -0.84
N LEU A 150 -8.34 12.29 -0.08
CA LEU A 150 -7.78 11.54 1.04
C LEU A 150 -7.54 10.09 0.60
N GLU A 151 -6.30 9.61 0.69
CA GLU A 151 -5.97 8.22 0.37
C GLU A 151 -5.77 7.41 1.64
N SER A 152 -6.51 6.32 1.79
CA SER A 152 -6.41 5.47 2.99
C SER A 152 -6.38 3.98 2.65
N SER A 153 -5.49 3.27 3.31
CA SER A 153 -5.45 1.81 3.31
C SER A 153 -6.17 1.21 4.53
N ARG A 154 -6.52 2.04 5.49
CA ARG A 154 -7.18 1.65 6.74
C ARG A 154 -8.28 2.67 7.10
N PRO A 155 -9.33 2.79 6.26
CA PRO A 155 -10.34 3.83 6.42
C PRO A 155 -11.06 3.78 7.78
N ALA A 156 -11.06 2.64 8.47
CA ALA A 156 -11.58 2.51 9.83
C ALA A 156 -10.79 3.31 10.88
N ARG A 157 -9.54 3.71 10.60
CA ARG A 157 -8.75 4.60 11.47
C ARG A 157 -9.15 6.06 11.37
N LEU A 158 -9.76 6.46 10.25
CA LEU A 158 -10.26 7.81 10.08
C LEU A 158 -11.53 8.01 10.93
N PRO A 159 -11.70 9.17 11.56
CA PRO A 159 -12.94 9.52 12.24
C PRO A 159 -14.16 9.35 11.33
N ALA A 160 -15.27 8.90 11.90
CA ALA A 160 -16.53 8.75 11.16
C ALA A 160 -17.00 10.09 10.55
N THR A 161 -16.67 11.20 11.20
CA THR A 161 -16.94 12.57 10.75
C THR A 161 -16.23 12.94 9.45
N ILE A 162 -15.01 12.48 9.22
CA ILE A 162 -14.31 12.61 7.92
C ILE A 162 -14.98 11.73 6.87
N ARG A 163 -15.21 10.45 7.20
CA ARG A 163 -15.75 9.47 6.26
C ARG A 163 -17.15 9.83 5.76
N SER A 164 -17.97 10.44 6.62
CA SER A 164 -19.34 10.85 6.24
C SER A 164 -19.40 12.07 5.31
N ARG A 165 -18.32 12.84 5.21
CA ARG A 165 -18.21 14.06 4.38
C ARG A 165 -17.45 13.84 3.07
N CYS A 166 -16.90 12.66 2.89
CA CYS A 166 -16.19 12.31 1.66
C CYS A 166 -17.01 11.32 0.81
N GLN A 167 -16.97 11.51 -0.50
CA GLN A 167 -17.40 10.48 -1.44
C GLN A 167 -16.35 9.36 -1.43
N ILE A 168 -16.76 8.16 -1.04
CA ILE A 168 -15.86 7.00 -1.02
C ILE A 168 -15.66 6.48 -2.44
N VAL A 169 -14.40 6.28 -2.82
CA VAL A 169 -13.95 5.62 -4.05
C VAL A 169 -13.16 4.40 -3.63
N ASP A 170 -13.82 3.26 -3.57
CA ASP A 170 -13.19 2.01 -3.16
C ASP A 170 -12.53 1.31 -4.35
N ILE A 171 -11.25 0.94 -4.19
CA ILE A 171 -10.46 0.22 -5.17
C ILE A 171 -10.27 -1.21 -4.65
N PRO A 172 -11.00 -2.18 -5.19
CA PRO A 172 -10.84 -3.58 -4.82
C PRO A 172 -9.50 -4.12 -5.32
N ASN A 173 -8.99 -5.15 -4.66
CA ASN A 173 -7.87 -5.90 -5.20
C ASN A 173 -8.28 -6.53 -6.54
N PRO A 174 -7.44 -6.44 -7.57
CA PRO A 174 -7.73 -7.09 -8.83
C PRO A 174 -7.77 -8.61 -8.66
N PRO A 175 -8.62 -9.32 -9.43
CA PRO A 175 -8.56 -10.77 -9.51
C PRO A 175 -7.17 -11.24 -9.94
N VAL A 176 -6.70 -12.37 -9.37
CA VAL A 176 -5.35 -12.91 -9.66
C VAL A 176 -5.05 -13.03 -11.16
N PRO A 177 -5.96 -13.53 -12.02
CA PRO A 177 -5.70 -13.57 -13.47
C PRO A 177 -5.47 -12.19 -14.11
N ALA A 178 -6.22 -11.17 -13.70
CA ALA A 178 -6.06 -9.80 -14.21
C ALA A 178 -4.74 -9.19 -13.74
N LEU A 179 -4.34 -9.44 -12.49
CA LEU A 179 -3.06 -9.05 -11.95
C LEU A 179 -1.90 -9.70 -12.72
N GLN A 180 -1.97 -11.02 -12.92
CA GLN A 180 -0.94 -11.77 -13.64
C GLN A 180 -0.80 -11.33 -15.10
N ALA A 181 -1.93 -11.10 -15.78
CA ALA A 181 -1.92 -10.59 -17.15
C ALA A 181 -1.25 -9.22 -17.26
N TRP A 182 -1.52 -8.33 -16.31
CA TRP A 182 -0.89 -7.00 -16.27
C TRP A 182 0.61 -7.08 -15.96
N LEU A 183 1.00 -7.91 -14.99
CA LEU A 183 2.41 -8.11 -14.61
C LEU A 183 3.24 -8.76 -15.71
N GLY A 184 2.62 -9.54 -16.60
CA GLY A 184 3.28 -10.15 -17.74
C GLY A 184 3.96 -9.16 -18.69
N ALA A 185 3.53 -7.89 -18.69
CA ALA A 185 4.21 -6.83 -19.46
C ALA A 185 5.56 -6.40 -18.84
N PHE A 186 5.84 -6.77 -17.60
CA PHE A 186 7.05 -6.37 -16.85
C PHE A 186 7.96 -7.58 -16.51
N ALA A 187 7.55 -8.78 -16.87
CA ALA A 187 8.23 -10.00 -16.48
C ALA A 187 8.78 -10.76 -17.69
N PRO A 188 9.92 -11.48 -17.56
CA PRO A 188 10.45 -12.31 -18.63
C PRO A 188 9.60 -13.57 -18.88
N ASP A 189 8.94 -14.10 -17.83
CA ASP A 189 8.15 -15.32 -17.89
C ASP A 189 7.09 -15.41 -16.79
N ALA A 190 6.22 -16.41 -16.89
CA ALA A 190 5.13 -16.64 -15.93
C ALA A 190 5.61 -17.03 -14.53
N SER A 191 6.80 -17.63 -14.40
CA SER A 191 7.37 -18.00 -13.10
C SER A 191 7.76 -16.76 -12.31
N ALA A 192 8.39 -15.78 -12.97
CA ALA A 192 8.74 -14.48 -12.37
C ALA A 192 7.47 -13.74 -11.90
N VAL A 193 6.40 -13.76 -12.70
CA VAL A 193 5.10 -13.17 -12.31
C VAL A 193 4.53 -13.86 -11.07
N ALA A 194 4.56 -15.17 -11.01
CA ALA A 194 4.04 -15.93 -9.87
C ALA A 194 4.87 -15.66 -8.60
N GLU A 195 6.20 -15.62 -8.72
CA GLU A 195 7.09 -15.29 -7.61
C GLU A 195 6.85 -13.87 -7.11
N ALA A 196 6.81 -12.86 -7.97
CA ALA A 196 6.58 -11.47 -7.61
C ALA A 196 5.19 -11.26 -6.98
N THR A 197 4.16 -11.95 -7.50
CA THR A 197 2.81 -11.92 -6.93
C THR A 197 2.80 -12.48 -5.50
N ALA A 198 3.45 -13.59 -5.28
CA ALA A 198 3.59 -14.18 -3.95
C ALA A 198 4.41 -13.27 -3.02
N ALA A 199 5.57 -12.82 -3.46
CA ALA A 199 6.48 -11.97 -2.70
C ALA A 199 5.85 -10.65 -2.24
N SER A 200 4.98 -10.07 -3.06
CA SER A 200 4.24 -8.85 -2.77
C SER A 200 2.99 -9.07 -1.91
N LEU A 201 2.66 -10.32 -1.57
CA LEU A 201 1.41 -10.68 -0.90
C LEU A 201 0.17 -10.24 -1.70
N GLY A 202 0.22 -10.35 -3.02
CA GLY A 202 -0.85 -9.98 -3.94
C GLY A 202 -1.04 -8.45 -4.09
N ARG A 203 -0.09 -7.62 -3.65
CA ARG A 203 -0.12 -6.17 -3.83
C ARG A 203 0.42 -5.80 -5.23
N PRO A 204 -0.42 -5.26 -6.12
CA PRO A 204 -0.07 -5.13 -7.54
C PRO A 204 1.18 -4.30 -7.82
N LEU A 205 1.27 -3.09 -7.24
CA LEU A 205 2.41 -2.20 -7.49
C LEU A 205 3.69 -2.73 -6.87
N ALA A 206 3.62 -3.34 -5.67
CA ALA A 206 4.77 -3.98 -5.06
C ALA A 206 5.27 -5.19 -5.88
N ALA A 207 4.35 -5.94 -6.51
CA ALA A 207 4.73 -7.01 -7.44
C ALA A 207 5.47 -6.47 -8.67
N ARG A 208 5.00 -5.35 -9.23
CA ARG A 208 5.69 -4.68 -10.35
C ARG A 208 7.07 -4.20 -9.92
N GLU A 209 7.21 -3.56 -8.77
CA GLU A 209 8.50 -3.10 -8.23
C GLU A 209 9.49 -4.27 -8.10
N ILE A 210 9.05 -5.42 -7.59
CA ILE A 210 9.89 -6.63 -7.50
C ILE A 210 10.35 -7.10 -8.89
N LEU A 211 9.52 -6.95 -9.93
CA LEU A 211 9.87 -7.34 -11.30
C LEU A 211 10.80 -6.34 -12.01
N THR A 212 10.68 -5.05 -11.68
CA THR A 212 11.37 -3.98 -12.42
C THR A 212 12.59 -3.42 -11.69
N ASP A 213 12.74 -3.69 -10.41
CA ASP A 213 13.83 -3.20 -9.57
C ASP A 213 14.58 -4.37 -8.92
N PRO A 214 15.87 -4.58 -9.30
CA PRO A 214 16.70 -5.65 -8.73
C PRO A 214 16.82 -5.58 -7.21
N GLU A 215 16.86 -4.39 -6.61
CA GLU A 215 16.99 -4.24 -5.15
C GLU A 215 15.78 -4.84 -4.41
N HIS A 216 14.58 -4.67 -4.96
CA HIS A 216 13.35 -5.25 -4.40
C HIS A 216 13.33 -6.78 -4.53
N MET A 217 13.85 -7.32 -5.62
CA MET A 217 13.99 -8.77 -5.80
C MET A 217 15.04 -9.34 -4.83
N GLU A 218 16.19 -8.70 -4.66
CA GLU A 218 17.21 -9.11 -3.69
C GLU A 218 16.69 -9.06 -2.24
N ALA A 219 15.92 -8.01 -1.91
CA ALA A 219 15.26 -7.90 -0.60
C ALA A 219 14.27 -9.04 -0.38
N TRP A 220 13.52 -9.44 -1.41
CA TRP A 220 12.63 -10.59 -1.34
C TRP A 220 13.41 -11.89 -1.14
N GLN A 221 14.45 -12.14 -1.93
CA GLN A 221 15.25 -13.35 -1.82
C GLN A 221 15.88 -13.49 -0.43
N ARG A 222 16.40 -12.40 0.12
CA ARG A 222 16.91 -12.34 1.50
C ARG A 222 15.85 -12.69 2.54
N ASP A 223 14.67 -12.10 2.45
CA ASP A 223 13.58 -12.38 3.37
C ASP A 223 13.11 -13.83 3.26
N ARG A 224 13.03 -14.38 2.05
CA ARG A 224 12.67 -15.78 1.80
C ARG A 224 13.67 -16.74 2.43
N GLU A 225 14.97 -16.46 2.32
CA GLU A 225 16.02 -17.26 2.99
C GLU A 225 15.88 -17.23 4.50
N ILE A 226 15.68 -16.04 5.08
CA ILE A 226 15.46 -15.86 6.52
C ILE A 226 14.24 -16.64 6.99
N LEU A 227 13.10 -16.48 6.31
CA LEU A 227 11.86 -17.18 6.66
C LEU A 227 11.98 -18.70 6.47
N SER A 228 12.66 -19.15 5.41
CA SER A 228 12.94 -20.56 5.20
C SER A 228 13.83 -21.15 6.31
N GLY A 229 14.82 -20.39 6.77
CA GLY A 229 15.66 -20.76 7.91
C GLY A 229 14.87 -20.84 9.22
N LEU A 230 13.90 -19.95 9.44
CA LEU A 230 13.05 -19.96 10.64
C LEU A 230 12.19 -21.23 10.74
N LEU A 231 11.74 -21.80 9.61
CA LEU A 231 10.94 -23.05 9.62
C LEU A 231 11.68 -24.23 10.28
N ASP A 232 13.00 -24.28 10.14
CA ASP A 232 13.85 -25.35 10.67
C ASP A 232 14.75 -24.87 11.86
N ALA A 233 14.58 -23.64 12.33
CA ALA A 233 15.41 -23.08 13.38
C ALA A 233 15.41 -23.94 14.65
N GLN A 234 16.59 -24.16 15.21
CA GLN A 234 16.82 -24.91 16.46
C GLN A 234 17.50 -24.07 17.54
N ALA A 235 18.05 -22.92 17.17
CA ALA A 235 18.75 -22.00 18.06
C ALA A 235 18.27 -20.57 17.88
N VAL A 236 17.98 -19.86 18.99
CA VAL A 236 17.38 -18.52 19.00
C VAL A 236 18.33 -17.48 18.43
N LEU A 237 19.58 -17.45 18.91
CA LEU A 237 20.53 -16.40 18.53
C LEU A 237 20.86 -16.39 17.03
N PRO A 238 21.21 -17.52 16.38
CA PRO A 238 21.43 -17.51 14.94
C PRO A 238 20.21 -17.07 14.11
N ALA A 239 19.00 -17.47 14.52
CA ALA A 239 17.77 -17.08 13.87
C ALA A 239 17.48 -15.57 14.05
N ALA A 240 17.69 -15.03 15.25
CA ALA A 240 17.53 -13.60 15.52
C ALA A 240 18.54 -12.75 14.73
N VAL A 241 19.81 -13.15 14.68
CA VAL A 241 20.85 -12.46 13.89
C VAL A 241 20.52 -12.48 12.40
N ALA A 242 20.01 -13.61 11.88
CA ALA A 242 19.60 -13.68 10.49
C ALA A 242 18.47 -12.66 10.18
N MET A 243 17.48 -12.54 11.05
CA MET A 243 16.37 -11.59 10.86
C MET A 243 16.80 -10.11 10.90
N GLN A 244 17.90 -9.76 11.60
CA GLN A 244 18.43 -8.39 11.61
C GLN A 244 18.96 -7.93 10.24
N ARG A 245 19.16 -8.85 9.29
CA ARG A 245 19.58 -8.56 7.92
C ARG A 245 18.45 -8.01 7.04
N SER A 246 17.23 -7.97 7.56
CA SER A 246 16.05 -7.48 6.85
C SER A 246 15.36 -6.36 7.61
N LEU A 247 14.60 -5.54 6.87
CA LEU A 247 13.80 -4.47 7.45
C LEU A 247 12.52 -5.04 8.08
N PRO A 248 12.18 -4.64 9.32
CA PRO A 248 10.95 -5.10 9.98
C PRO A 248 9.67 -4.84 9.16
N GLU A 249 9.63 -3.74 8.40
CA GLU A 249 8.49 -3.32 7.59
C GLU A 249 8.21 -4.31 6.44
N THR A 250 9.22 -5.01 5.94
CA THR A 250 9.09 -6.03 4.90
C THR A 250 8.98 -7.43 5.47
N LEU A 251 9.81 -7.75 6.46
CA LEU A 251 9.89 -9.10 7.04
C LEU A 251 8.63 -9.49 7.83
N LEU A 252 8.11 -8.61 8.69
CA LEU A 252 6.98 -8.95 9.56
C LEU A 252 5.67 -9.27 8.81
N PRO A 253 5.27 -8.53 7.75
CA PRO A 253 4.13 -8.91 6.93
C PRO A 253 4.32 -10.27 6.25
N ARG A 254 5.52 -10.56 5.75
CA ARG A 254 5.87 -11.84 5.10
C ARG A 254 5.88 -13.00 6.10
N LEU A 255 6.37 -12.76 7.30
CA LEU A 255 6.32 -13.72 8.41
C LEU A 255 4.87 -14.05 8.79
N GLN A 256 3.99 -13.05 8.86
CA GLN A 256 2.56 -13.28 9.09
C GLN A 256 1.94 -14.10 7.96
N ALA A 257 2.25 -13.80 6.69
CA ALA A 257 1.78 -14.57 5.55
C ALA A 257 2.25 -16.02 5.60
N LEU A 258 3.52 -16.26 6.00
CA LEU A 258 4.04 -17.62 6.21
C LEU A 258 3.23 -18.40 7.24
N LEU A 259 2.87 -17.76 8.35
CA LEU A 259 2.04 -18.40 9.40
C LEU A 259 0.61 -18.69 8.91
N VAL A 260 0.03 -17.80 8.10
CA VAL A 260 -1.29 -18.03 7.47
C VAL A 260 -1.22 -19.21 6.50
N SER A 261 -0.17 -19.27 5.66
CA SER A 261 0.06 -20.40 4.75
C SER A 261 0.26 -21.71 5.50
N ALA A 262 1.01 -21.69 6.63
CA ALA A 262 1.19 -22.86 7.49
C ALA A 262 -0.12 -23.31 8.17
N GLN A 263 -0.97 -22.38 8.59
CA GLN A 263 -2.29 -22.68 9.13
C GLN A 263 -3.19 -23.32 8.06
N ARG A 264 -3.19 -22.75 6.84
CA ARG A 264 -3.95 -23.33 5.73
C ARG A 264 -3.51 -24.75 5.45
N LEU A 265 -2.20 -24.99 5.33
CA LEU A 265 -1.66 -26.34 5.13
C LEU A 265 -2.07 -27.30 6.26
N ALA A 266 -2.06 -26.84 7.51
CA ALA A 266 -2.46 -27.64 8.66
C ALA A 266 -3.96 -28.04 8.65
N LEU A 267 -4.82 -27.20 8.09
CA LEU A 267 -6.28 -27.37 8.12
C LEU A 267 -6.82 -28.05 6.85
N THR A 268 -6.23 -27.77 5.69
CA THR A 268 -6.76 -28.21 4.39
C THR A 268 -5.86 -29.22 3.67
N GLY A 269 -4.61 -29.39 4.12
CA GLY A 269 -3.59 -30.16 3.41
C GLY A 269 -3.00 -29.43 2.18
N GLU A 270 -3.45 -28.21 1.87
CA GLU A 270 -3.03 -27.43 0.71
C GLU A 270 -2.28 -26.18 1.14
N THR A 271 -1.32 -25.74 0.31
CA THR A 271 -0.64 -24.46 0.48
C THR A 271 -1.18 -23.43 -0.51
N ASP A 272 -0.97 -22.14 -0.20
CA ASP A 272 -1.25 -21.03 -1.11
C ASP A 272 -0.01 -20.63 -1.92
N ALA A 273 -0.18 -19.63 -2.80
CA ALA A 273 0.90 -19.14 -3.66
C ALA A 273 2.12 -18.62 -2.87
N PHE A 274 1.91 -18.05 -1.67
CA PHE A 274 3.02 -17.60 -0.82
C PHE A 274 3.72 -18.76 -0.17
N GLY A 275 2.98 -19.71 0.41
CA GLY A 275 3.53 -20.90 1.05
C GLY A 275 4.30 -21.81 0.09
N SER A 276 3.90 -21.83 -1.19
CA SER A 276 4.60 -22.60 -2.24
C SER A 276 6.01 -22.07 -2.58
N GLN A 277 6.36 -20.88 -2.13
CA GLN A 277 7.72 -20.32 -2.28
C GLN A 277 8.73 -20.94 -1.30
N PHE A 278 8.29 -21.78 -0.38
CA PHE A 278 9.12 -22.43 0.64
C PHE A 278 9.18 -23.94 0.41
N PRO A 279 10.31 -24.61 0.80
CA PRO A 279 10.42 -26.05 0.67
C PRO A 279 9.29 -26.80 1.41
N ALA A 280 8.56 -27.63 0.67
CA ALA A 280 7.36 -28.31 1.17
C ALA A 280 7.65 -29.19 2.40
N ASP A 281 8.81 -29.85 2.44
CA ASP A 281 9.26 -30.69 3.55
C ASP A 281 9.52 -29.85 4.83
N ARG A 282 10.11 -28.65 4.70
CA ARG A 282 10.32 -27.73 5.82
C ARG A 282 8.99 -27.21 6.36
N MET A 283 8.09 -26.79 5.48
CA MET A 283 6.76 -26.34 5.85
C MET A 283 5.99 -27.44 6.57
N ALA A 284 6.00 -28.68 6.05
CA ALA A 284 5.34 -29.81 6.68
C ALA A 284 5.92 -30.15 8.04
N ARG A 285 7.25 -30.09 8.23
CA ARG A 285 7.90 -30.28 9.56
C ARG A 285 7.47 -29.21 10.55
N PHE A 286 7.46 -27.95 10.11
CA PHE A 286 7.03 -26.82 10.92
C PHE A 286 5.57 -26.98 11.39
N VAL A 287 4.67 -27.31 10.46
CA VAL A 287 3.25 -27.57 10.75
C VAL A 287 3.08 -28.72 11.75
N ARG A 288 3.80 -29.84 11.57
CA ARG A 288 3.74 -30.97 12.54
C ARG A 288 4.27 -30.59 13.91
N ARG A 289 5.34 -29.78 13.98
CA ARG A 289 5.95 -29.32 15.26
C ARG A 289 4.99 -28.50 16.08
N HIS A 290 4.27 -27.56 15.47
CA HIS A 290 3.43 -26.61 16.19
C HIS A 290 1.96 -27.04 16.32
N GLY A 291 1.47 -27.80 15.37
CA GLY A 291 0.06 -28.16 15.26
C GLY A 291 -0.87 -26.95 15.02
N PRO A 292 -2.17 -27.18 14.72
CA PRO A 292 -3.10 -26.09 14.40
C PRO A 292 -3.22 -25.04 15.54
N ARG A 293 -3.27 -25.49 16.80
CA ARG A 293 -3.37 -24.59 17.98
C ARG A 293 -2.11 -23.77 18.19
N GLY A 294 -0.91 -24.36 17.99
CA GLY A 294 0.37 -23.66 18.11
C GLY A 294 0.52 -22.58 17.02
N LEU A 295 0.16 -22.92 15.79
CA LEU A 295 0.17 -21.98 14.65
C LEU A 295 -0.81 -20.82 14.87
N ALA A 296 -1.99 -21.07 15.45
CA ALA A 296 -2.93 -19.99 15.79
C ALA A 296 -2.36 -19.02 16.82
N ARG A 297 -1.69 -19.55 17.85
CA ARG A 297 -1.00 -18.71 18.87
C ARG A 297 0.13 -17.90 18.26
N LEU A 298 0.94 -18.50 17.37
CA LEU A 298 2.01 -17.78 16.67
C LEU A 298 1.45 -16.65 15.78
N ALA A 299 0.40 -16.91 15.03
CA ALA A 299 -0.25 -15.90 14.20
C ALA A 299 -0.82 -14.73 15.02
N ALA A 300 -1.40 -15.01 16.19
CA ALA A 300 -1.86 -13.97 17.11
C ALA A 300 -0.69 -13.12 17.64
N ARG A 301 0.47 -13.73 17.97
CA ARG A 301 1.69 -13.01 18.39
C ARG A 301 2.24 -12.15 17.24
N ALA A 302 2.20 -12.64 15.99
CA ALA A 302 2.69 -11.90 14.82
C ALA A 302 1.96 -10.57 14.61
N ILE A 303 0.67 -10.50 14.92
CA ILE A 303 -0.09 -9.25 14.93
C ILE A 303 0.48 -8.26 15.98
N GLY A 304 0.85 -8.76 17.15
CA GLY A 304 1.51 -7.97 18.20
C GLY A 304 2.84 -7.39 17.73
N TRP A 305 3.70 -8.21 17.10
CA TRP A 305 5.00 -7.76 16.57
C TRP A 305 4.86 -6.68 15.50
N GLN A 306 3.86 -6.81 14.62
CA GLN A 306 3.59 -5.77 13.62
C GLN A 306 3.12 -4.44 14.24
N ARG A 307 2.27 -4.49 15.27
CA ARG A 307 1.83 -3.27 15.98
C ARG A 307 2.98 -2.56 16.67
N GLN A 308 3.97 -3.30 17.12
CA GLN A 308 5.16 -2.79 17.82
C GLN A 308 6.29 -2.39 16.85
N ALA A 309 6.14 -2.57 15.53
CA ALA A 309 7.20 -2.28 14.56
C ALA A 309 7.68 -0.82 14.62
N GLY A 310 6.78 0.13 14.88
CA GLY A 310 7.09 1.56 15.02
C GLY A 310 7.42 2.02 16.45
N THR A 311 7.54 1.11 17.44
CA THR A 311 7.88 1.51 18.81
C THR A 311 9.40 1.46 19.04
N PRO A 312 9.96 2.28 19.95
CA PRO A 312 11.39 2.32 20.26
C PRO A 312 11.88 1.11 21.10
N LEU A 313 11.36 -0.08 20.81
CA LEU A 313 11.82 -1.32 21.42
C LEU A 313 13.15 -1.75 20.79
N ASN A 314 14.03 -2.34 21.62
CA ASN A 314 15.30 -2.88 21.12
C ASN A 314 15.05 -3.91 20.00
N PRO A 315 15.52 -3.65 18.77
CA PRO A 315 15.29 -4.53 17.62
C PRO A 315 15.78 -5.95 17.85
N GLN A 316 16.91 -6.11 18.53
CA GLN A 316 17.49 -7.42 18.84
C GLN A 316 16.54 -8.26 19.70
N LEU A 317 16.04 -7.71 20.80
CA LEU A 317 15.11 -8.42 21.70
C LEU A 317 13.83 -8.85 20.98
N ARG A 318 13.35 -8.02 20.03
CA ARG A 318 12.19 -8.37 19.19
C ARG A 318 12.50 -9.58 18.31
N MET A 319 13.66 -9.61 17.65
CA MET A 319 14.04 -10.74 16.79
C MET A 319 14.27 -12.02 17.60
N GLU A 320 14.82 -11.90 18.81
CA GLU A 320 14.96 -13.02 19.74
C GLU A 320 13.60 -13.57 20.19
N ASP A 321 12.63 -12.70 20.48
CA ASP A 321 11.25 -13.09 20.85
C ASP A 321 10.55 -13.84 19.70
N ILE A 322 10.72 -13.35 18.46
CA ILE A 322 10.19 -14.03 17.26
C ILE A 322 10.86 -15.41 17.12
N ALA A 323 12.19 -15.48 17.15
CA ALA A 323 12.93 -16.73 16.99
C ALA A 323 12.53 -17.76 18.06
N LEU A 324 12.44 -17.33 19.32
CA LEU A 324 12.01 -18.19 20.43
C LEU A 324 10.60 -18.76 20.19
N ALA A 325 9.68 -17.92 19.70
CA ALA A 325 8.33 -18.36 19.43
C ALA A 325 8.27 -19.40 18.28
N PHE A 326 9.07 -19.22 17.21
CA PHE A 326 9.12 -20.14 16.07
C PHE A 326 9.79 -21.47 16.40
N ILE A 327 10.81 -21.47 17.27
CA ILE A 327 11.46 -22.70 17.71
C ILE A 327 10.50 -23.54 18.56
N GLY A 328 9.56 -22.90 19.24
CA GLY A 328 8.63 -23.52 20.16
C GLY A 328 9.33 -23.76 21.51
N ALA A 329 8.79 -23.23 22.61
CA ALA A 329 9.12 -23.77 23.89
C ALA A 329 8.77 -25.26 23.86
N ARG A 330 9.75 -26.14 24.03
CA ARG A 330 9.49 -27.56 24.33
C ARG A 330 8.57 -27.52 25.54
N SER A 331 7.29 -27.83 25.34
CA SER A 331 6.38 -28.07 26.43
C SER A 331 6.98 -29.23 27.18
N GLY A 332 7.61 -28.91 28.32
CA GLY A 332 7.92 -29.91 29.34
C GLY A 332 6.63 -30.50 29.88
#